data_304cc4652ff8a23d80813eb2af773059
#
_entry.id   304cc4652ff8a23d80813eb2af773059
#
_cell.length_a   1.000
_cell.length_b   1.000
_cell.length_c   1.000
_cell.angle_alpha   90.00
_cell.angle_beta   90.00
_cell.angle_gamma   90.00
#
_symmetry.space_group_name_H-M   'P 1'
#
loop_
_entity.id
_entity.type
_entity.pdbx_description
1 polymer ?
#
loop_
_entity_poly.entity_id
_entity_poly.type
_entity_poly.pdbx_seq_one_letter_code
_entity_poly.pdbx_strand_id
1 'polypeptide(L)'
;HQLTRRQRQMCIRDSMKKGHVATLDINVLLLKHPPNKFETFEDEIQYIINHDRRNKFIRNLALDLKGNTLILFARVEGHGEPLYNLINSNSLEQRHVFFVHGGVDTEDREKVRSITENENNAIIVASYGTFSTGINIKNLHNVIFASPSKSRIRNLQSIGRILRKGSNKTKATLYDIADDISFKSRKNYTLNHLIERIKIYNEE
;
A
#
# COMPACT_ATOMS: atom_id res chain seq x y z
N HIS A 1 -21.73 -17.74 -5.65
CA HIS A 1 -21.33 -18.32 -4.35
C HIS A 1 -20.38 -17.34 -3.67
N GLN A 2 -20.87 -16.54 -2.74
CA GLN A 2 -20.01 -15.76 -1.87
C GLN A 2 -19.43 -16.69 -0.80
N LEU A 3 -18.12 -16.94 -0.89
CA LEU A 3 -17.40 -17.65 0.16
C LEU A 3 -17.51 -16.87 1.48
N THR A 4 -17.83 -17.58 2.56
CA THR A 4 -17.89 -16.99 3.90
C THR A 4 -16.51 -16.48 4.31
N ARG A 5 -16.45 -15.53 5.23
CA ARG A 5 -15.22 -14.89 5.75
C ARG A 5 -14.17 -15.92 6.21
N ARG A 6 -14.63 -16.99 6.86
CA ARG A 6 -13.77 -18.08 7.38
C ARG A 6 -13.18 -18.94 6.24
N GLN A 7 -13.93 -19.14 5.17
CA GLN A 7 -13.47 -19.88 3.98
C GLN A 7 -12.42 -19.11 3.18
N ARG A 8 -12.50 -17.77 3.10
CA ARG A 8 -11.47 -16.94 2.43
C ARG A 8 -10.15 -16.94 3.19
N GLN A 9 -10.18 -16.86 4.51
CA GLN A 9 -9.00 -16.94 5.36
C GLN A 9 -8.32 -18.31 5.22
N MET A 10 -9.08 -19.39 5.24
CA MET A 10 -8.60 -20.75 5.04
C MET A 10 -7.95 -20.95 3.67
N CYS A 11 -8.47 -20.31 2.61
CA CYS A 11 -7.89 -20.38 1.26
C CYS A 11 -6.49 -19.73 1.15
N ILE A 12 -6.22 -18.63 1.84
CA ILE A 12 -4.89 -17.97 1.82
C ILE A 12 -3.87 -18.85 2.53
N ARG A 13 -4.16 -19.31 3.74
CA ARG A 13 -3.28 -20.21 4.51
C ARG A 13 -3.01 -21.55 3.81
N ASP A 14 -4.03 -22.15 3.23
CA ASP A 14 -3.87 -23.41 2.49
C ASP A 14 -3.06 -23.20 1.21
N SER A 15 -3.22 -22.07 0.53
CA SER A 15 -2.44 -21.71 -0.64
C SER A 15 -0.98 -21.42 -0.32
N MET A 16 -0.70 -20.81 0.84
CA MET A 16 0.68 -20.63 1.36
C MET A 16 1.34 -21.97 1.68
N LYS A 17 0.66 -22.86 2.41
CA LYS A 17 1.15 -24.21 2.74
C LYS A 17 1.44 -25.07 1.51
N LYS A 18 0.63 -24.91 0.46
CA LYS A 18 0.80 -25.63 -0.82
C LYS A 18 1.83 -24.97 -1.75
N GLY A 19 2.47 -23.87 -1.31
CA GLY A 19 3.48 -23.18 -2.11
C GLY A 19 2.93 -22.46 -3.37
N HIS A 20 1.63 -22.20 -3.44
CA HIS A 20 1.00 -21.52 -4.59
C HIS A 20 1.06 -20.00 -4.52
N VAL A 21 1.39 -19.42 -3.36
CA VAL A 21 1.55 -17.99 -3.16
C VAL A 21 2.91 -17.67 -2.56
N ALA A 22 3.38 -16.43 -2.75
CA ALA A 22 4.59 -15.93 -2.12
C ALA A 22 4.39 -15.75 -0.60
N THR A 23 5.46 -15.83 0.17
CA THR A 23 5.43 -15.45 1.58
C THR A 23 5.31 -13.93 1.72
N LEU A 24 4.65 -13.46 2.77
CA LEU A 24 4.48 -12.04 3.07
C LEU A 24 5.21 -11.66 4.36
N ASP A 25 6.14 -10.72 4.25
CA ASP A 25 6.66 -10.02 5.43
C ASP A 25 5.88 -8.72 5.63
N ILE A 26 5.53 -8.40 6.87
CA ILE A 26 4.81 -7.17 7.20
C ILE A 26 5.69 -6.32 8.12
N ASN A 27 6.04 -5.15 7.65
CA ASN A 27 6.79 -4.13 8.39
C ASN A 27 5.87 -2.95 8.72
N VAL A 28 5.55 -2.77 9.98
CA VAL A 28 4.82 -1.60 10.47
C VAL A 28 5.83 -0.49 10.76
N LEU A 29 5.71 0.63 10.04
CA LEU A 29 6.58 1.79 10.18
C LEU A 29 5.83 2.91 10.90
N LEU A 30 6.07 3.05 12.20
CA LEU A 30 5.42 4.05 13.03
C LEU A 30 6.19 5.37 13.02
N LEU A 31 5.61 6.40 12.40
CA LEU A 31 6.15 7.74 12.36
C LEU A 31 5.62 8.55 13.55
N LYS A 32 6.53 9.09 14.35
CA LYS A 32 6.19 9.98 15.46
C LYS A 32 6.13 11.43 15.00
N HIS A 33 5.03 12.08 15.35
CA HIS A 33 4.79 13.50 15.11
C HIS A 33 4.72 14.29 16.41
N PRO A 34 4.82 15.62 16.35
CA PRO A 34 4.48 16.46 17.49
C PRO A 34 3.03 16.16 17.94
N PRO A 35 2.80 16.03 19.24
CA PRO A 35 1.46 15.76 19.77
C PRO A 35 0.44 16.79 19.31
N ASN A 36 -0.69 16.36 18.78
CA ASN A 36 -1.78 17.24 18.38
C ASN A 36 -3.13 16.61 18.66
N LYS A 37 -4.14 17.47 18.89
CA LYS A 37 -5.52 17.06 19.10
C LYS A 37 -6.35 17.48 17.90
N PHE A 38 -6.89 16.49 17.19
CA PHE A 38 -7.81 16.70 16.09
C PHE A 38 -9.26 16.53 16.59
N GLU A 39 -10.16 17.38 16.14
CA GLU A 39 -11.58 17.28 16.48
C GLU A 39 -12.24 16.18 15.65
N THR A 40 -11.87 16.05 14.37
CA THR A 40 -12.42 15.06 13.46
C THR A 40 -11.34 14.15 12.89
N PHE A 41 -11.77 12.99 12.40
CA PHE A 41 -10.90 12.08 11.63
C PHE A 41 -10.41 12.74 10.33
N GLU A 42 -11.25 13.59 9.74
CA GLU A 42 -10.92 14.29 8.50
C GLU A 42 -9.76 15.27 8.69
N ASP A 43 -9.76 16.05 9.79
CA ASP A 43 -8.69 16.99 10.11
C ASP A 43 -7.35 16.26 10.31
N GLU A 44 -7.40 15.10 10.97
CA GLU A 44 -6.21 14.27 11.15
C GLU A 44 -5.69 13.74 9.80
N ILE A 45 -6.58 13.27 8.92
CA ILE A 45 -6.18 12.80 7.59
C ILE A 45 -5.58 13.93 6.77
N GLN A 46 -6.17 15.13 6.78
CA GLN A 46 -5.60 16.29 6.08
C GLN A 46 -4.21 16.65 6.58
N TYR A 47 -4.00 16.62 7.90
CA TYR A 47 -2.68 16.83 8.48
C TYR A 47 -1.66 15.79 7.99
N ILE A 48 -2.02 14.50 8.00
CA ILE A 48 -1.15 13.39 7.63
C ILE A 48 -0.75 13.45 6.16
N ILE A 49 -1.72 13.63 5.26
CA ILE A 49 -1.46 13.60 3.80
C ILE A 49 -0.67 14.83 3.32
N ASN A 50 -0.80 15.96 4.01
CA ASN A 50 -0.08 17.19 3.71
C ASN A 50 1.25 17.31 4.46
N HIS A 51 1.62 16.34 5.29
CA HIS A 51 2.83 16.42 6.12
C HIS A 51 4.09 16.16 5.27
N ASP A 52 4.86 17.20 5.00
CA ASP A 52 6.02 17.18 4.09
C ASP A 52 7.07 16.13 4.46
N ARG A 53 7.49 16.06 5.74
CA ARG A 53 8.49 15.06 6.20
C ARG A 53 7.99 13.62 5.98
N ARG A 54 6.71 13.40 6.19
CA ARG A 54 6.09 12.08 5.96
C ARG A 54 6.13 11.68 4.49
N ASN A 55 5.74 12.59 3.61
CA ASN A 55 5.73 12.35 2.17
C ASN A 55 7.16 12.15 1.63
N LYS A 56 8.15 12.93 2.14
CA LYS A 56 9.57 12.71 1.86
C LYS A 56 10.08 11.36 2.37
N PHE A 57 9.62 10.91 3.54
CA PHE A 57 9.95 9.57 4.04
C PHE A 57 9.40 8.47 3.11
N ILE A 58 8.14 8.58 2.67
CA ILE A 58 7.54 7.63 1.73
C ILE A 58 8.30 7.60 0.40
N ARG A 59 8.65 8.80 -0.13
CA ARG A 59 9.48 8.91 -1.33
C ARG A 59 10.81 8.19 -1.17
N ASN A 60 11.55 8.49 -0.10
CA ASN A 60 12.85 7.89 0.14
C ASN A 60 12.74 6.36 0.25
N LEU A 61 11.79 5.87 1.05
CA LEU A 61 11.52 4.44 1.14
C LEU A 61 11.26 3.82 -0.22
N ALA A 62 10.40 4.44 -1.04
CA ALA A 62 10.06 3.92 -2.36
C ALA A 62 11.28 3.88 -3.31
N LEU A 63 12.14 4.90 -3.25
CA LEU A 63 13.36 5.00 -4.08
C LEU A 63 14.46 4.02 -3.63
N ASP A 64 14.57 3.75 -2.33
CA ASP A 64 15.58 2.85 -1.76
C ASP A 64 15.23 1.37 -1.96
N LEU A 65 13.94 1.04 -2.03
CA LEU A 65 13.48 -0.33 -2.22
C LEU A 65 13.85 -0.87 -3.59
N LYS A 66 14.43 -2.07 -3.60
CA LYS A 66 14.68 -2.83 -4.83
C LYS A 66 13.47 -3.67 -5.19
N GLY A 67 13.27 -3.88 -6.49
CA GLY A 67 12.12 -4.62 -7.01
C GLY A 67 10.90 -3.72 -7.26
N ASN A 68 9.93 -4.27 -7.97
CA ASN A 68 8.71 -3.55 -8.29
C ASN A 68 7.95 -3.19 -7.01
N THR A 69 7.69 -1.89 -6.83
CA THR A 69 7.11 -1.31 -5.62
C THR A 69 5.77 -0.67 -5.94
N LEU A 70 4.73 -1.09 -5.22
CA LEU A 70 3.39 -0.50 -5.28
C LEU A 70 3.17 0.41 -4.07
N ILE A 71 2.70 1.63 -4.33
CA ILE A 71 2.32 2.59 -3.29
C ILE A 71 0.82 2.81 -3.37
N LEU A 72 0.10 2.53 -2.28
CA LEU A 72 -1.35 2.65 -2.23
C LEU A 72 -1.80 3.90 -1.47
N PHE A 73 -2.62 4.71 -2.13
CA PHE A 73 -3.19 5.91 -1.56
C PHE A 73 -4.73 5.91 -1.63
N ALA A 74 -5.37 6.79 -0.83
CA ALA A 74 -6.83 6.89 -0.76
C ALA A 74 -7.40 8.06 -1.58
N ARG A 75 -6.70 9.20 -1.69
CA ARG A 75 -7.17 10.45 -2.32
C ARG A 75 -6.29 10.81 -3.49
N VAL A 76 -6.87 10.96 -4.67
CA VAL A 76 -6.13 11.21 -5.91
C VAL A 76 -5.44 12.57 -5.85
N GLU A 77 -6.19 13.67 -5.89
CA GLU A 77 -5.66 15.03 -5.98
C GLU A 77 -4.95 15.48 -4.69
N GLY A 78 -5.51 15.13 -3.52
CA GLY A 78 -4.98 15.59 -2.23
C GLY A 78 -3.77 14.83 -1.72
N HIS A 79 -3.41 13.66 -2.28
CA HIS A 79 -2.29 12.86 -1.78
C HIS A 79 -1.57 12.07 -2.88
N GLY A 80 -2.30 11.35 -3.73
CA GLY A 80 -1.72 10.47 -4.73
C GLY A 80 -0.89 11.22 -5.76
N GLU A 81 -1.45 12.26 -6.35
CA GLU A 81 -0.78 13.08 -7.36
C GLU A 81 0.43 13.85 -6.79
N PRO A 82 0.35 14.56 -5.65
CA PRO A 82 1.52 15.17 -5.03
C PRO A 82 2.62 14.15 -4.70
N LEU A 83 2.26 12.97 -4.20
CA LEU A 83 3.21 11.91 -3.87
C LEU A 83 3.87 11.33 -5.13
N TYR A 84 3.08 11.10 -6.19
CA TYR A 84 3.61 10.68 -7.49
C TYR A 84 4.61 11.69 -8.03
N ASN A 85 4.25 12.98 -8.08
CA ASN A 85 5.13 14.05 -8.57
C ASN A 85 6.43 14.12 -7.76
N LEU A 86 6.33 13.99 -6.43
CA LEU A 86 7.49 13.99 -5.54
C LEU A 86 8.43 12.79 -5.79
N ILE A 87 7.88 11.61 -6.08
CA ILE A 87 8.67 10.41 -6.37
C ILE A 87 9.27 10.49 -7.77
N ASN A 88 8.46 10.84 -8.77
CA ASN A 88 8.86 10.88 -10.16
C ASN A 88 9.99 11.90 -10.40
N SER A 89 9.89 13.11 -9.81
CA SER A 89 10.93 14.15 -9.94
C SER A 89 12.25 13.81 -9.23
N ASN A 90 12.28 12.81 -8.37
CA ASN A 90 13.47 12.35 -7.64
C ASN A 90 13.91 10.95 -8.07
N SER A 91 13.22 10.31 -9.01
CA SER A 91 13.58 9.00 -9.53
C SER A 91 14.73 9.12 -10.56
N LEU A 92 15.54 8.06 -10.67
CA LEU A 92 16.53 7.96 -11.73
C LEU A 92 15.82 7.80 -13.09
N GLU A 93 16.37 8.37 -14.16
CA GLU A 93 15.78 8.32 -15.51
C GLU A 93 15.43 6.92 -16.02
N GLN A 94 16.15 5.91 -15.56
CA GLN A 94 15.95 4.51 -15.96
C GLN A 94 14.88 3.78 -15.13
N ARG A 95 14.28 4.44 -14.11
CA ARG A 95 13.29 3.82 -13.24
C ARG A 95 11.90 4.34 -13.56
N HIS A 96 11.05 3.52 -14.14
CA HIS A 96 9.68 3.90 -14.45
C HIS A 96 8.85 4.14 -13.18
N VAL A 97 8.16 5.28 -13.15
CA VAL A 97 7.19 5.64 -12.11
C VAL A 97 5.84 5.84 -12.77
N PHE A 98 4.85 5.04 -12.39
CA PHE A 98 3.50 5.07 -12.96
C PHE A 98 2.51 5.66 -11.96
N PHE A 99 1.52 6.42 -12.46
CA PHE A 99 0.41 6.93 -11.68
C PHE A 99 -0.90 6.33 -12.16
N VAL A 100 -1.62 5.59 -11.29
CA VAL A 100 -2.80 4.83 -11.68
C VAL A 100 -3.96 5.07 -10.72
N HIS A 101 -5.06 5.59 -11.24
CA HIS A 101 -6.29 5.87 -10.48
C HIS A 101 -7.53 5.60 -11.33
N GLY A 102 -8.72 5.86 -10.79
CA GLY A 102 -9.99 5.57 -11.45
C GLY A 102 -10.19 6.25 -12.80
N GLY A 103 -9.57 7.42 -13.02
CA GLY A 103 -9.62 8.17 -14.28
C GLY A 103 -8.66 7.69 -15.37
N VAL A 104 -7.78 6.70 -15.08
CA VAL A 104 -6.87 6.13 -16.09
C VAL A 104 -7.63 5.05 -16.88
N ASP A 105 -7.51 5.07 -18.19
CA ASP A 105 -8.18 4.12 -19.09
C ASP A 105 -7.71 2.67 -18.87
N THR A 106 -8.56 1.71 -19.23
CA THR A 106 -8.26 0.29 -19.06
C THR A 106 -7.04 -0.14 -19.89
N GLU A 107 -6.88 0.42 -21.09
CA GLU A 107 -5.75 0.13 -21.97
C GLU A 107 -4.43 0.61 -21.35
N ASP A 108 -4.40 1.80 -20.79
CA ASP A 108 -3.19 2.34 -20.14
C ASP A 108 -2.85 1.59 -18.85
N ARG A 109 -3.85 1.15 -18.08
CA ARG A 109 -3.61 0.25 -16.93
C ARG A 109 -3.00 -1.09 -17.36
N GLU A 110 -3.43 -1.63 -18.49
CA GLU A 110 -2.89 -2.87 -19.03
C GLU A 110 -1.46 -2.68 -19.54
N LYS A 111 -1.12 -1.53 -20.15
CA LYS A 111 0.27 -1.17 -20.50
C LYS A 111 1.16 -1.11 -19.25
N VAL A 112 0.70 -0.42 -18.20
CA VAL A 112 1.43 -0.37 -16.92
C VAL A 112 1.65 -1.77 -16.35
N ARG A 113 0.62 -2.63 -16.37
CA ARG A 113 0.75 -4.03 -15.95
C ARG A 113 1.81 -4.77 -16.76
N SER A 114 1.72 -4.70 -18.09
CA SER A 114 2.63 -5.40 -18.99
C SER A 114 4.08 -4.96 -18.82
N ILE A 115 4.33 -3.66 -18.72
CA ILE A 115 5.66 -3.12 -18.48
C ILE A 115 6.19 -3.60 -17.13
N THR A 116 5.41 -3.48 -16.06
CA THR A 116 5.82 -3.87 -14.71
C THR A 116 6.10 -5.37 -14.58
N GLU A 117 5.36 -6.21 -15.30
CA GLU A 117 5.60 -7.67 -15.29
C GLU A 117 6.93 -8.05 -15.94
N ASN A 118 7.43 -7.24 -16.86
CA ASN A 118 8.71 -7.43 -17.56
C ASN A 118 9.89 -6.69 -16.89
N GLU A 119 9.62 -5.79 -15.96
CA GLU A 119 10.62 -5.02 -15.23
C GLU A 119 10.78 -5.52 -13.79
N ASN A 120 11.93 -5.19 -13.18
CA ASN A 120 12.26 -5.59 -11.82
C ASN A 120 12.51 -4.40 -10.90
N ASN A 121 12.19 -3.18 -11.32
CA ASN A 121 12.46 -1.97 -10.52
C ASN A 121 11.47 -0.82 -10.77
N ALA A 122 10.25 -1.10 -11.22
CA ALA A 122 9.23 -0.08 -11.42
C ALA A 122 8.59 0.37 -10.10
N ILE A 123 8.11 1.62 -10.05
CA ILE A 123 7.28 2.14 -8.97
C ILE A 123 5.89 2.44 -9.53
N ILE A 124 4.85 1.99 -8.83
CA ILE A 124 3.46 2.24 -9.19
C ILE A 124 2.78 2.95 -8.03
N VAL A 125 2.33 4.17 -8.25
CA VAL A 125 1.52 4.94 -7.30
C VAL A 125 0.06 4.77 -7.70
N ALA A 126 -0.71 4.01 -6.93
CA ALA A 126 -2.07 3.61 -7.30
C ALA A 126 -3.10 3.88 -6.21
N SER A 127 -4.33 4.20 -6.61
CA SER A 127 -5.43 4.30 -5.65
C SER A 127 -5.87 2.91 -5.16
N TYR A 128 -6.26 2.79 -3.89
CA TYR A 128 -6.81 1.54 -3.33
C TYR A 128 -7.98 0.98 -4.16
N GLY A 129 -8.85 1.86 -4.65
CA GLY A 129 -10.00 1.47 -5.47
C GLY A 129 -9.57 0.80 -6.76
N THR A 130 -8.71 1.45 -7.53
CA THR A 130 -8.23 0.94 -8.82
C THR A 130 -7.44 -0.34 -8.66
N PHE A 131 -6.56 -0.41 -7.66
CA PHE A 131 -5.81 -1.63 -7.40
C PHE A 131 -6.72 -2.81 -6.99
N SER A 132 -7.77 -2.56 -6.19
CA SER A 132 -8.69 -3.61 -5.76
C SER A 132 -9.59 -4.16 -6.87
N THR A 133 -9.81 -3.43 -7.94
CA THR A 133 -10.77 -3.81 -9.00
C THR A 133 -10.16 -4.07 -10.37
N GLY A 134 -9.02 -3.48 -10.70
CA GLY A 134 -8.58 -3.39 -12.10
C GLY A 134 -7.15 -3.79 -12.43
N ILE A 135 -6.22 -3.86 -11.48
CA ILE A 135 -4.82 -4.15 -11.79
C ILE A 135 -4.39 -5.46 -11.14
N ASN A 136 -3.93 -6.40 -11.97
CA ASN A 136 -3.43 -7.69 -11.52
C ASN A 136 -1.96 -7.85 -11.90
N ILE A 137 -1.06 -7.25 -11.13
CA ILE A 137 0.38 -7.36 -11.33
C ILE A 137 0.91 -8.49 -10.45
N LYS A 138 1.51 -9.51 -11.06
CA LYS A 138 2.06 -10.67 -10.36
C LYS A 138 3.47 -10.39 -9.80
N ASN A 139 4.24 -9.56 -10.49
CA ASN A 139 5.65 -9.27 -10.18
C ASN A 139 5.81 -8.07 -9.23
N LEU A 140 5.01 -8.01 -8.14
CA LEU A 140 5.14 -6.99 -7.09
C LEU A 140 5.97 -7.54 -5.93
N HIS A 141 7.06 -6.88 -5.60
CA HIS A 141 7.97 -7.25 -4.51
C HIS A 141 7.67 -6.49 -3.23
N ASN A 142 7.33 -5.22 -3.35
CA ASN A 142 7.07 -4.34 -2.21
C ASN A 142 5.72 -3.64 -2.36
N VAL A 143 5.03 -3.46 -1.24
CA VAL A 143 3.83 -2.63 -1.17
C VAL A 143 3.92 -1.67 0.00
N ILE A 144 3.62 -0.41 -0.24
CA ILE A 144 3.59 0.65 0.76
C ILE A 144 2.15 1.12 0.93
N PHE A 145 1.59 0.97 2.12
CA PHE A 145 0.34 1.60 2.49
C PHE A 145 0.62 3.06 2.89
N ALA A 146 0.53 3.97 1.93
CA ALA A 146 0.81 5.39 2.12
C ALA A 146 -0.33 6.13 2.82
N SER A 147 -1.58 5.69 2.65
CA SER A 147 -2.74 6.26 3.33
C SER A 147 -3.29 5.30 4.37
N PRO A 148 -3.62 5.78 5.58
CA PRO A 148 -4.29 4.96 6.59
C PRO A 148 -5.61 4.41 6.07
N SER A 149 -5.85 3.13 6.26
CA SER A 149 -7.11 2.48 5.90
C SER A 149 -7.66 1.66 7.07
N LYS A 150 -8.93 1.89 7.42
CA LYS A 150 -9.68 1.09 8.41
C LYS A 150 -10.28 -0.17 7.78
N SER A 151 -10.44 -0.21 6.46
CA SER A 151 -11.18 -1.28 5.78
C SER A 151 -10.40 -2.59 5.78
N ARG A 152 -10.80 -3.52 6.64
CA ARG A 152 -10.27 -4.89 6.69
C ARG A 152 -10.36 -5.59 5.33
N ILE A 153 -11.49 -5.47 4.65
CA ILE A 153 -11.72 -6.11 3.34
C ILE A 153 -10.74 -5.57 2.30
N ARG A 154 -10.55 -4.24 2.26
CA ARG A 154 -9.64 -3.59 1.32
C ARG A 154 -8.19 -4.02 1.56
N ASN A 155 -7.77 -4.06 2.83
CA ASN A 155 -6.42 -4.45 3.20
C ASN A 155 -6.16 -5.93 2.83
N LEU A 156 -7.06 -6.84 3.17
CA LEU A 156 -6.95 -8.27 2.83
C LEU A 156 -6.98 -8.53 1.32
N GLN A 157 -7.80 -7.79 0.57
CA GLN A 157 -7.83 -7.90 -0.90
C GLN A 157 -6.52 -7.43 -1.52
N SER A 158 -5.95 -6.34 -1.01
CA SER A 158 -4.66 -5.82 -1.46
C SER A 158 -3.54 -6.83 -1.16
N ILE A 159 -3.48 -7.35 0.05
CA ILE A 159 -2.52 -8.37 0.48
C ILE A 159 -2.63 -9.63 -0.40
N GLY A 160 -3.83 -10.16 -0.60
CA GLY A 160 -4.04 -11.35 -1.41
C GLY A 160 -3.57 -11.21 -2.87
N ARG A 161 -3.61 -10.00 -3.44
CA ARG A 161 -3.09 -9.73 -4.79
C ARG A 161 -1.57 -9.65 -4.82
N ILE A 162 -0.97 -9.07 -3.78
CA ILE A 162 0.48 -8.96 -3.63
C ILE A 162 1.11 -10.35 -3.52
N LEU A 163 0.42 -11.29 -2.87
CA LEU A 163 0.92 -12.65 -2.65
C LEU A 163 0.92 -13.53 -3.91
N ARG A 164 0.35 -13.09 -5.02
CA ARG A 164 0.39 -13.86 -6.27
C ARG A 164 1.81 -14.10 -6.73
N LYS A 165 2.12 -15.33 -7.04
CA LYS A 165 3.44 -15.71 -7.57
C LYS A 165 3.63 -15.15 -8.98
N GLY A 166 4.75 -14.47 -9.20
CA GLY A 166 5.38 -14.30 -10.50
C GLY A 166 6.38 -15.42 -10.76
N SER A 167 6.95 -15.49 -11.96
CA SER A 167 7.91 -16.53 -12.34
C SER A 167 9.13 -16.65 -11.40
N ASN A 168 9.60 -15.54 -10.82
CA ASN A 168 10.78 -15.49 -9.95
C ASN A 168 10.49 -14.95 -8.54
N LYS A 169 9.21 -14.79 -8.17
CA LYS A 169 8.81 -14.18 -6.89
C LYS A 169 8.44 -15.24 -5.88
N THR A 170 9.22 -15.35 -4.83
CA THR A 170 8.96 -16.24 -3.68
C THR A 170 8.47 -15.47 -2.44
N LYS A 171 8.74 -14.16 -2.38
CA LYS A 171 8.49 -13.30 -1.22
C LYS A 171 7.94 -11.94 -1.64
N ALA A 172 7.09 -11.36 -0.82
CA ALA A 172 6.64 -9.97 -0.91
C ALA A 172 6.74 -9.29 0.46
N THR A 173 6.96 -7.98 0.46
CA THR A 173 7.04 -7.19 1.70
C THR A 173 5.98 -6.09 1.68
N LEU A 174 5.18 -6.02 2.75
CA LEU A 174 4.25 -4.93 3.02
C LEU A 174 4.89 -3.96 4.02
N TYR A 175 4.91 -2.68 3.66
CA TYR A 175 5.27 -1.57 4.54
C TYR A 175 4.00 -0.80 4.90
N ASP A 176 3.50 -0.99 6.11
CA ASP A 176 2.33 -0.30 6.64
C ASP A 176 2.78 0.96 7.39
N ILE A 177 2.60 2.13 6.77
CA ILE A 177 2.98 3.40 7.38
C ILE A 177 1.86 3.87 8.27
N ALA A 178 2.18 4.10 9.53
CA ALA A 178 1.28 4.59 10.55
C ALA A 178 1.86 5.83 11.23
N ASP A 179 0.97 6.64 11.78
CA ASP A 179 1.29 7.94 12.32
C ASP A 179 0.87 8.03 13.80
N ASP A 180 1.83 8.25 14.69
CA ASP A 180 1.58 8.51 16.11
C ASP A 180 1.61 10.03 16.37
N ILE A 181 0.43 10.59 16.54
CA ILE A 181 0.19 12.01 16.83
C ILE A 181 -0.48 12.13 18.21
N SER A 182 -0.34 11.10 19.04
CA SER A 182 -1.01 11.00 20.34
C SER A 182 -0.84 12.25 21.18
N PHE A 183 -1.93 12.72 21.79
CA PHE A 183 -1.94 13.85 22.69
C PHE A 183 -2.32 13.40 24.11
N LYS A 184 -1.40 13.56 25.05
CA LYS A 184 -1.52 13.03 26.43
C LYS A 184 -1.81 11.51 26.38
N SER A 185 -2.87 11.03 27.03
CA SER A 185 -3.27 9.63 27.04
C SER A 185 -4.16 9.22 25.84
N ARG A 186 -4.55 10.17 24.97
CA ARG A 186 -5.44 9.92 23.84
C ARG A 186 -4.66 9.57 22.59
N LYS A 187 -4.85 8.37 22.08
CA LYS A 187 -4.36 7.96 20.76
C LYS A 187 -5.16 8.66 19.68
N ASN A 188 -4.49 9.04 18.59
CA ASN A 188 -5.13 9.60 17.43
C ASN A 188 -5.93 8.54 16.64
N TYR A 189 -6.80 8.97 15.73
CA TYR A 189 -7.73 8.09 15.00
C TYR A 189 -6.99 7.05 14.16
N THR A 190 -5.99 7.47 13.38
CA THR A 190 -5.26 6.56 12.48
C THR A 190 -4.37 5.58 13.22
N LEU A 191 -3.88 5.91 14.40
CA LEU A 191 -3.18 4.99 15.29
C LEU A 191 -4.12 3.90 15.82
N ASN A 192 -5.36 4.25 16.17
CA ASN A 192 -6.36 3.24 16.51
C ASN A 192 -6.68 2.32 15.32
N HIS A 193 -6.71 2.84 14.09
CA HIS A 193 -6.87 2.02 12.89
C HIS A 193 -5.67 1.08 12.66
N LEU A 194 -4.45 1.48 13.01
CA LEU A 194 -3.29 0.58 12.99
C LEU A 194 -3.49 -0.61 13.95
N ILE A 195 -3.97 -0.36 15.17
CA ILE A 195 -4.22 -1.43 16.15
C ILE A 195 -5.20 -2.47 15.57
N GLU A 196 -6.23 -2.03 14.85
CA GLU A 196 -7.15 -2.95 14.17
C GLU A 196 -6.49 -3.70 13.01
N ARG A 197 -5.57 -3.05 12.26
CA ARG A 197 -4.80 -3.73 11.20
C ARG A 197 -3.86 -4.79 11.77
N ILE A 198 -3.18 -4.52 12.88
CA ILE A 198 -2.28 -5.48 13.53
C ILE A 198 -3.04 -6.76 13.93
N LYS A 199 -4.29 -6.64 14.39
CA LYS A 199 -5.13 -7.82 14.67
C LYS A 199 -5.35 -8.66 13.41
N ILE A 200 -5.54 -8.02 12.26
CA ILE A 200 -5.69 -8.71 10.97
C ILE A 200 -4.38 -9.42 10.59
N TYR A 201 -3.24 -8.75 10.77
CA TYR A 201 -1.93 -9.31 10.43
C TYR A 201 -1.57 -10.53 11.27
N ASN A 202 -2.00 -10.57 12.53
CA ASN A 202 -1.79 -11.72 13.42
C ASN A 202 -2.73 -12.90 13.15
N GLU A 203 -3.82 -12.68 12.39
CA GLU A 203 -4.79 -13.72 12.00
C GLU A 203 -4.39 -14.43 10.68
N GLU A 204 -3.47 -13.85 9.90
CA GLU A 204 -2.97 -14.36 8.61
C GLU A 204 -1.65 -15.12 8.74
#